data_2f647f106bc678e4b03767c763172472
#
_entry.id   2f647f106bc678e4b03767c763172472
#
_cell.length_a   1.000
_cell.length_b   1.000
_cell.length_c   1.000
_cell.angle_alpha   90.00
_cell.angle_beta   90.00
_cell.angle_gamma   90.00
#
_symmetry.space_group_name_H-M   'P 1'
#
loop_
_entity.id
_entity.type
_entity.pdbx_description
1 polymer ?
#
loop_
_entity_poly.entity_id
_entity_poly.type
_entity_poly.pdbx_seq_one_letter_code
_entity_poly.pdbx_strand_id
1 'polypeptide(L)'
;MSIELTVSQARARLADALDHARTSHSAVYLTRRGRRVGVIADADQWDSLVDAAEDLGDIEAAQQARAELEAGAATIPWDEVKRDLGLV
;
A
#
# COMPACT_ATOMS: atom_id res chain seq x y z
N MET A 1 -0.47 -4.09 18.34
CA MET A 1 -1.62 -3.15 18.36
C MET A 1 -1.52 -2.21 17.18
N SER A 2 -2.57 -2.12 16.39
CA SER A 2 -2.58 -1.26 15.21
C SER A 2 -2.98 0.16 15.60
N ILE A 3 -2.26 1.15 15.04
CA ILE A 3 -2.61 2.54 15.21
C ILE A 3 -3.44 2.98 14.01
N GLU A 4 -4.49 3.72 14.27
CA GLU A 4 -5.33 4.31 13.22
C GLU A 4 -5.28 5.82 13.34
N LEU A 5 -5.06 6.48 12.22
CA LEU A 5 -5.10 7.94 12.11
C LEU A 5 -6.05 8.31 10.98
N THR A 6 -6.73 9.44 11.13
CA THR A 6 -7.42 10.00 9.98
C THR A 6 -6.39 10.51 8.97
N VAL A 7 -6.81 10.66 7.72
CA VAL A 7 -5.92 11.21 6.68
C VAL A 7 -5.41 12.59 7.10
N SER A 8 -6.27 13.41 7.70
CA SER A 8 -5.87 14.74 8.18
C SER A 8 -4.81 14.67 9.29
N GLN A 9 -4.99 13.75 10.24
CA GLN A 9 -4.02 13.55 11.33
C GLN A 9 -2.69 13.06 10.77
N ALA A 10 -2.73 12.12 9.84
CA ALA A 10 -1.51 11.58 9.21
C ALA A 10 -0.76 12.67 8.44
N ARG A 11 -1.49 13.53 7.73
CA ARG A 11 -0.88 14.65 7.01
C ARG A 11 -0.13 15.58 7.97
N ALA A 12 -0.76 15.90 9.11
CA ALA A 12 -0.17 16.81 10.09
C ALA A 12 1.02 16.18 10.82
N ARG A 13 1.06 14.85 10.93
CA ARG A 13 2.06 14.13 11.73
C ARG A 13 2.74 13.00 10.94
N LEU A 14 3.02 13.27 9.68
CA LEU A 14 3.55 12.23 8.78
C LEU A 14 4.91 11.69 9.25
N ALA A 15 5.81 12.57 9.69
CA ALA A 15 7.12 12.13 10.19
C ALA A 15 6.98 11.21 11.41
N ASP A 16 6.09 11.55 12.33
CA ASP A 16 5.83 10.74 13.53
C ASP A 16 5.24 9.38 13.15
N ALA A 17 4.32 9.36 12.19
CA ALA A 17 3.72 8.11 11.73
C ALA A 17 4.74 7.19 11.06
N LEU A 18 5.62 7.75 10.25
CA LEU A 18 6.71 7.00 9.63
C LEU A 18 7.68 6.45 10.66
N ASP A 19 8.08 7.27 11.63
CA ASP A 19 8.97 6.83 12.70
C ASP A 19 8.35 5.70 13.52
N HIS A 20 7.07 5.81 13.82
CA HIS A 20 6.36 4.76 14.54
C HIS A 20 6.33 3.45 13.73
N ALA A 21 6.01 3.51 12.46
CA ALA A 21 5.95 2.33 11.60
C ALA A 21 7.32 1.65 11.52
N ARG A 22 8.39 2.44 11.40
CA ARG A 22 9.76 1.91 11.32
C ARG A 22 10.22 1.29 12.63
N THR A 23 9.91 1.92 13.75
CA THR A 23 10.37 1.47 15.07
C THR A 23 9.60 0.26 15.56
N SER A 24 8.28 0.26 15.38
CA SER A 24 7.41 -0.79 15.91
C SER A 24 7.20 -1.94 14.93
N HIS A 25 7.60 -1.80 13.68
CA HIS A 25 7.31 -2.75 12.61
C HIS A 25 5.81 -3.03 12.48
N SER A 26 4.99 -2.02 12.79
CA SER A 26 3.53 -2.10 12.71
C SER A 26 3.02 -1.06 11.74
N ALA A 27 2.06 -1.43 10.93
CA ALA A 27 1.44 -0.51 10.00
C ALA A 27 0.59 0.53 10.74
N VAL A 28 0.60 1.76 10.25
CA VAL A 28 -0.30 2.82 10.69
C VAL A 28 -1.42 2.91 9.67
N TYR A 29 -2.64 2.60 10.08
CA TYR A 29 -3.79 2.62 9.18
C TYR A 29 -4.33 4.04 9.04
N LEU A 30 -4.63 4.40 7.80
CA LEU A 30 -5.24 5.69 7.48
C LEU A 30 -6.73 5.49 7.28
N THR A 31 -7.53 6.31 7.95
CA THR A 31 -8.98 6.23 7.85
C THR A 31 -9.56 7.50 7.24
N ARG A 32 -10.66 7.33 6.53
CA ARG A 32 -11.47 8.42 6.02
C ARG A 32 -12.93 8.02 6.19
N ARG A 33 -13.70 8.86 6.88
CA ARG A 33 -15.11 8.60 7.18
C ARG A 33 -15.32 7.23 7.85
N GLY A 34 -14.42 6.89 8.78
CA GLY A 34 -14.50 5.65 9.53
C GLY A 34 -14.05 4.40 8.79
N ARG A 35 -13.55 4.54 7.56
CA ARG A 35 -13.07 3.41 6.76
C ARG A 35 -11.56 3.47 6.58
N ARG A 36 -10.91 2.33 6.64
CA ARG A 36 -9.50 2.22 6.33
C ARG A 36 -9.32 2.39 4.82
N VAL A 37 -8.58 3.44 4.43
CA VAL A 37 -8.34 3.76 3.02
C VAL A 37 -6.89 3.62 2.62
N GLY A 38 -5.99 3.46 3.58
CA GLY A 38 -4.58 3.34 3.28
C GLY A 38 -3.78 2.90 4.48
N VAL A 39 -2.48 2.78 4.29
CA VAL A 39 -1.57 2.33 5.33
C VAL A 39 -0.21 2.98 5.13
N ILE A 40 0.45 3.32 6.26
CA ILE A 40 1.86 3.71 6.28
C ILE A 40 2.61 2.54 6.91
N ALA A 41 3.60 2.03 6.21
CA ALA A 41 4.40 0.91 6.67
C ALA A 41 5.88 1.18 6.44
N ASP A 42 6.73 0.54 7.24
CA ASP A 42 8.17 0.55 6.98
C ASP A 42 8.46 -0.11 5.64
N ALA A 43 9.32 0.52 4.82
CA ALA A 43 9.60 0.04 3.47
C ALA A 43 10.19 -1.37 3.47
N ASP A 44 11.13 -1.65 4.37
CA ASP A 44 11.75 -2.97 4.45
C ASP A 44 10.73 -4.04 4.86
N GLN A 45 9.87 -3.72 5.81
CA GLN A 45 8.79 -4.62 6.22
C GLN A 45 7.82 -4.87 5.09
N TRP A 46 7.46 -3.83 4.36
CA TRP A 46 6.58 -3.95 3.20
C TRP A 46 7.19 -4.86 2.13
N ASP A 47 8.46 -4.64 1.79
CA ASP A 47 9.16 -5.47 0.81
C ASP A 47 9.20 -6.94 1.25
N SER A 48 9.45 -7.20 2.54
CA SER A 48 9.44 -8.55 3.07
C SER A 48 8.06 -9.21 2.97
N LEU A 49 6.99 -8.46 3.24
CA LEU A 49 5.62 -8.97 3.11
C LEU A 49 5.27 -9.28 1.67
N VAL A 50 5.67 -8.42 0.74
CA VAL A 50 5.42 -8.63 -0.68
C VAL A 50 6.16 -9.88 -1.16
N ASP A 51 7.42 -10.04 -0.78
CA ASP A 51 8.22 -11.21 -1.14
C ASP A 51 7.59 -12.49 -0.58
N ALA A 52 7.14 -12.47 0.68
CA ALA A 52 6.49 -13.62 1.30
C ALA A 52 5.18 -13.96 0.59
N ALA A 53 4.40 -12.96 0.19
CA ALA A 53 3.15 -13.17 -0.54
C ALA A 53 3.41 -13.75 -1.93
N GLU A 54 4.46 -13.30 -2.60
CA GLU A 54 4.87 -13.83 -3.90
C GLU A 54 5.30 -15.29 -3.78
N ASP A 55 6.08 -15.63 -2.74
CA ASP A 55 6.53 -17.00 -2.50
C ASP A 55 5.37 -17.96 -2.25
N LEU A 56 4.32 -17.50 -1.57
CA LEU A 56 3.17 -18.33 -1.23
C LEU A 56 2.14 -18.44 -2.34
N GLY A 57 2.00 -17.42 -3.15
CA GLY A 57 0.93 -17.34 -4.14
C GLY A 57 1.37 -17.04 -5.56
N ASP A 58 2.68 -17.13 -5.84
CA ASP A 58 3.20 -16.60 -7.09
C ASP A 58 2.62 -17.30 -8.32
N ILE A 59 2.42 -18.61 -8.28
CA ILE A 59 1.92 -19.34 -9.45
C ILE A 59 0.49 -18.93 -9.77
N GLU A 60 -0.40 -18.95 -8.80
CA GLU A 60 -1.79 -18.53 -8.98
C GLU A 60 -1.91 -17.06 -9.35
N ALA A 61 -1.20 -16.20 -8.62
CA ALA A 61 -1.25 -14.77 -8.87
C ALA A 61 -0.68 -14.42 -10.24
N ALA A 62 0.41 -15.06 -10.63
CA ALA A 62 1.00 -14.84 -11.94
C ALA A 62 0.10 -15.33 -13.07
N GLN A 63 -0.53 -16.50 -12.88
CA GLN A 63 -1.48 -17.02 -13.86
C GLN A 63 -2.69 -16.11 -13.99
N GLN A 64 -3.23 -15.65 -12.88
CA GLN A 64 -4.38 -14.76 -12.90
C GLN A 64 -4.04 -13.41 -13.54
N ALA A 65 -2.90 -12.83 -13.19
CA ALA A 65 -2.46 -11.57 -13.77
C ALA A 65 -2.24 -11.70 -15.28
N ARG A 66 -1.64 -12.80 -15.70
CA ARG A 66 -1.43 -13.09 -17.12
C ARG A 66 -2.75 -13.24 -17.86
N ALA A 67 -3.68 -13.97 -17.25
CA ALA A 67 -5.01 -14.17 -17.83
C ALA A 67 -5.75 -12.83 -17.99
N GLU A 68 -5.64 -11.95 -17.02
CA GLU A 68 -6.25 -10.62 -17.08
C GLU A 68 -5.63 -9.78 -18.19
N LEU A 69 -4.31 -9.82 -18.34
CA LEU A 69 -3.62 -9.11 -19.41
C LEU A 69 -3.99 -9.66 -20.80
N GLU A 70 -4.06 -10.98 -20.93
CA GLU A 70 -4.46 -11.63 -22.17
C GLU A 70 -5.92 -11.36 -22.55
N ALA A 71 -6.77 -11.20 -21.53
CA ALA A 71 -8.17 -10.84 -21.72
C ALA A 71 -8.36 -9.37 -22.10
N GLY A 72 -7.27 -8.59 -22.18
CA GLY A 72 -7.34 -7.19 -22.54
C GLY A 72 -7.69 -6.26 -21.39
N ALA A 73 -7.45 -6.69 -20.15
CA ALA A 73 -7.63 -5.81 -18.99
C ALA A 73 -6.70 -4.60 -19.16
N ALA A 74 -7.28 -3.40 -19.03
CA ALA A 74 -6.52 -2.18 -19.21
C ALA A 74 -5.56 -1.99 -18.04
N THR A 75 -4.28 -1.83 -18.36
CA THR A 75 -3.30 -1.40 -17.36
C THR A 75 -3.38 0.13 -17.29
N ILE A 76 -3.46 0.66 -16.10
CA ILE A 76 -3.46 2.11 -15.92
C ILE A 76 -2.03 2.60 -16.12
N PRO A 77 -1.79 3.55 -17.06
CA PRO A 77 -0.45 4.10 -17.24
C PRO A 77 0.07 4.73 -15.95
N TRP A 78 1.36 4.57 -15.71
CA TRP A 78 1.99 5.10 -14.50
C TRP A 78 1.78 6.61 -14.36
N ASP A 79 1.77 7.33 -15.48
CA ASP A 79 1.53 8.78 -15.49
C ASP A 79 0.14 9.15 -14.97
N GLU A 80 -0.88 8.34 -15.25
CA GLU A 80 -2.21 8.53 -14.69
C GLU A 80 -2.23 8.28 -13.20
N VAL A 81 -1.56 7.23 -12.74
CA VAL A 81 -1.44 6.92 -11.31
C VAL A 81 -0.77 8.06 -10.57
N LYS A 82 0.31 8.59 -11.11
CA LYS A 82 1.01 9.75 -10.53
C LYS A 82 0.10 10.96 -10.45
N ARG A 83 -0.68 11.22 -11.48
CA ARG A 83 -1.59 12.36 -11.55
C ARG A 83 -2.68 12.23 -10.48
N ASP A 84 -3.27 11.04 -10.36
CA ASP A 84 -4.32 10.77 -9.37
C ASP A 84 -3.80 10.91 -7.94
N LEU A 85 -2.53 10.58 -7.72
CA LEU A 85 -1.89 10.72 -6.41
C LEU A 85 -1.34 12.11 -6.15
N GLY A 86 -1.37 13.01 -7.13
CA GLY A 86 -0.85 14.35 -6.98
C GLY A 86 0.66 14.43 -6.96
N LEU A 87 1.34 13.49 -7.60
CA LEU A 87 2.81 13.42 -7.62
C LEU A 87 3.43 14.12 -8.83
N VAL A 88 2.62 14.74 -9.66
CA VAL A 88 3.08 15.47 -10.85
C VAL A 88 2.73 16.92 -10.74
#